data_21b526d0664b6ea38bbf91dcd5200303
#
_entry.id   21b526d0664b6ea38bbf91dcd5200303
#
_cell.length_a   1.000
_cell.length_b   1.000
_cell.length_c   1.000
_cell.angle_alpha   90.00
_cell.angle_beta   90.00
_cell.angle_gamma   90.00
#
_symmetry.space_group_name_H-M   'P 1'
#
loop_
_entity.id
_entity.type
_entity.pdbx_description
1 polymer ?
#
loop_
_entity_poly.entity_id
_entity_poly.type
_entity_poly.pdbx_seq_one_letter_code
_entity_poly.pdbx_strand_id
1 'polypeptide(L)'
;MKLRQWLWLALFLIGAGYFGPWVWHKAAGLNLSADDLGEWIKFLPAWKLGQLPVMRELFYLPIWLTSIGLGLMAGRIQAWPWKLVVLALSLVLVLTPLPKYPELLSAYREPEFRLTFWATMAALILSVILAFFGRRLPDRVEAILWIVIGSAAALFAPWMFGRAMPDIDRLYHYSIGWGSVAVVLGGLLAALIGGMLLIKRNRAS
;
A
#
# COMPACT_ATOMS: atom_id res chain seq x y z
N MET A 1 -24.40 -5.19 5.86
CA MET A 1 -23.36 -6.25 5.69
C MET A 1 -22.72 -6.23 4.30
N LYS A 2 -23.51 -6.20 3.20
CA LYS A 2 -22.96 -6.33 1.83
C LYS A 2 -21.89 -5.29 1.44
N LEU A 3 -22.00 -4.02 1.87
CA LEU A 3 -21.08 -2.96 1.45
C LEU A 3 -19.64 -3.17 1.97
N ARG A 4 -19.48 -3.60 3.23
CA ARG A 4 -18.16 -3.88 3.82
C ARG A 4 -17.44 -5.08 3.18
N GLN A 5 -18.17 -5.98 2.53
CA GLN A 5 -17.54 -7.13 1.84
C GLN A 5 -16.70 -6.70 0.64
N TRP A 6 -17.08 -5.60 -0.02
CA TRP A 6 -16.30 -5.03 -1.13
C TRP A 6 -14.94 -4.45 -0.70
N LEU A 7 -14.76 -4.17 0.60
CA LEU A 7 -13.46 -3.75 1.13
C LEU A 7 -12.40 -4.85 1.01
N TRP A 8 -12.80 -6.13 1.08
CA TRP A 8 -11.89 -7.25 0.82
C TRP A 8 -11.38 -7.24 -0.62
N LEU A 9 -12.28 -6.98 -1.58
CA LEU A 9 -11.88 -6.84 -2.99
C LEU A 9 -10.96 -5.62 -3.17
N ALA A 10 -11.28 -4.49 -2.53
CA ALA A 10 -10.43 -3.31 -2.60
C ALA A 10 -9.02 -3.58 -2.08
N LEU A 11 -8.89 -4.19 -0.90
CA LEU A 11 -7.60 -4.57 -0.32
C LEU A 11 -6.86 -5.61 -1.17
N PHE A 12 -7.58 -6.57 -1.73
CA PHE A 12 -7.00 -7.55 -2.65
C PHE A 12 -6.43 -6.86 -3.89
N LEU A 13 -7.17 -5.92 -4.50
CA LEU A 13 -6.70 -5.18 -5.68
C LEU A 13 -5.47 -4.32 -5.35
N ILE A 14 -5.45 -3.63 -4.19
CA ILE A 14 -4.29 -2.84 -3.78
C ILE A 14 -3.08 -3.74 -3.53
N GLY A 15 -3.24 -4.82 -2.76
CA GLY A 15 -2.16 -5.74 -2.43
C GLY A 15 -1.64 -6.52 -3.64
N ALA A 16 -2.53 -7.10 -4.45
CA ALA A 16 -2.15 -7.79 -5.68
C ALA A 16 -1.52 -6.83 -6.69
N GLY A 17 -2.03 -5.60 -6.78
CA GLY A 17 -1.48 -4.55 -7.62
C GLY A 17 -0.08 -4.12 -7.19
N TYR A 18 0.23 -4.14 -5.89
CA TYR A 18 1.58 -3.86 -5.39
C TYR A 18 2.62 -4.85 -5.93
N PHE A 19 2.29 -6.16 -5.92
CA PHE A 19 3.17 -7.21 -6.44
C PHE A 19 3.06 -7.40 -7.96
N GLY A 20 2.02 -6.87 -8.58
CA GLY A 20 1.84 -6.93 -10.03
C GLY A 20 2.79 -5.98 -10.76
N PRO A 21 3.05 -6.23 -12.06
CA PRO A 21 3.93 -5.37 -12.85
C PRO A 21 3.34 -3.97 -13.01
N TRP A 22 4.11 -2.96 -12.66
CA TRP A 22 3.85 -1.55 -12.94
C TRP A 22 4.52 -1.12 -14.24
N VAL A 23 5.72 -1.65 -14.46
CA VAL A 23 6.43 -1.59 -15.73
C VAL A 23 6.32 -2.95 -16.39
N TRP A 24 5.78 -2.97 -17.60
CA TRP A 24 5.67 -4.18 -18.41
C TRP A 24 6.61 -4.07 -19.60
N HIS A 25 7.51 -5.04 -19.74
CA HIS A 25 8.44 -5.14 -20.85
C HIS A 25 8.36 -6.52 -21.49
N LYS A 26 8.67 -6.62 -22.79
CA LYS A 26 8.67 -7.91 -23.53
C LYS A 26 9.66 -8.93 -22.92
N ALA A 27 10.79 -8.46 -22.41
CA ALA A 27 11.71 -9.30 -21.65
C ALA A 27 11.20 -9.39 -20.20
N ALA A 28 10.87 -10.60 -19.76
CA ALA A 28 10.29 -10.84 -18.43
C ALA A 28 11.16 -10.32 -17.27
N GLY A 29 12.48 -10.34 -17.40
CA GLY A 29 13.41 -9.83 -16.38
C GLY A 29 13.41 -8.30 -16.20
N LEU A 30 12.65 -7.55 -17.04
CA LEU A 30 12.50 -6.10 -16.95
C LEU A 30 11.07 -5.70 -16.51
N ASN A 31 10.26 -6.64 -16.08
CA ASN A 31 8.98 -6.34 -15.46
C ASN A 31 9.21 -5.93 -14.01
N LEU A 32 8.81 -4.69 -13.66
CA LEU A 32 9.02 -4.16 -12.32
C LEU A 32 7.68 -4.00 -11.61
N SER A 33 7.57 -4.55 -10.40
CA SER A 33 6.49 -4.29 -9.45
C SER A 33 6.69 -2.95 -8.73
N ALA A 34 5.77 -2.57 -7.83
CA ALA A 34 5.98 -1.40 -6.99
C ALA A 34 7.18 -1.59 -6.05
N ASP A 35 7.38 -2.80 -5.53
CA ASP A 35 8.53 -3.16 -4.69
C ASP A 35 9.85 -2.99 -5.45
N ASP A 36 9.93 -3.56 -6.64
CA ASP A 36 11.10 -3.43 -7.50
C ASP A 36 11.38 -1.96 -7.87
N LEU A 37 10.35 -1.17 -8.15
CA LEU A 37 10.49 0.26 -8.47
C LEU A 37 11.06 1.05 -7.29
N GLY A 38 10.64 0.76 -6.06
CA GLY A 38 11.20 1.37 -4.86
C GLY A 38 12.70 1.13 -4.71
N GLU A 39 13.18 -0.03 -5.10
CA GLU A 39 14.61 -0.36 -5.10
C GLU A 39 15.35 0.11 -6.37
N TRP A 40 14.71 0.00 -7.52
CA TRP A 40 15.34 0.26 -8.80
C TRP A 40 15.54 1.76 -9.10
N ILE A 41 14.64 2.62 -8.61
CA ILE A 41 14.67 4.07 -8.89
C ILE A 41 15.97 4.74 -8.43
N LYS A 42 16.61 4.23 -7.40
CA LYS A 42 17.90 4.71 -6.89
C LYS A 42 19.05 4.56 -7.88
N PHE A 43 18.91 3.70 -8.88
CA PHE A 43 19.91 3.49 -9.93
C PHE A 43 19.75 4.46 -11.10
N LEU A 44 18.63 5.19 -11.21
CA LEU A 44 18.42 6.20 -12.25
C LEU A 44 19.43 7.34 -12.12
N PRO A 45 20.11 7.72 -13.22
CA PRO A 45 21.03 8.87 -13.20
C PRO A 45 20.37 10.15 -12.68
N ALA A 46 19.14 10.44 -13.12
CA ALA A 46 18.40 11.63 -12.69
C ALA A 46 18.12 11.65 -11.18
N TRP A 47 17.87 10.48 -10.57
CA TRP A 47 17.69 10.37 -9.11
C TRP A 47 19.00 10.63 -8.36
N LYS A 48 20.12 10.05 -8.83
CA LYS A 48 21.46 10.25 -8.24
C LYS A 48 21.91 11.71 -8.30
N LEU A 49 21.49 12.44 -9.31
CA LEU A 49 21.77 13.87 -9.49
C LEU A 49 20.80 14.80 -8.75
N GLY A 50 19.83 14.23 -8.01
CA GLY A 50 18.79 15.01 -7.33
C GLY A 50 17.81 15.74 -8.25
N GLN A 51 17.79 15.38 -9.55
CA GLN A 51 16.93 15.99 -10.57
C GLN A 51 15.52 15.36 -10.59
N LEU A 52 15.37 14.14 -10.05
CA LEU A 52 14.12 13.43 -9.98
C LEU A 52 13.53 13.54 -8.56
N PRO A 53 12.52 14.39 -8.33
CA PRO A 53 11.92 14.59 -7.01
C PRO A 53 10.93 13.43 -6.68
N VAL A 54 11.45 12.22 -6.58
CA VAL A 54 10.67 11.01 -6.27
C VAL A 54 11.11 10.46 -4.94
N MET A 55 10.16 10.27 -4.04
CA MET A 55 10.36 9.56 -2.78
C MET A 55 10.09 8.07 -3.01
N ARG A 56 11.14 7.26 -2.99
CA ARG A 56 11.03 5.80 -3.23
C ARG A 56 10.05 5.11 -2.27
N GLU A 57 9.97 5.61 -1.05
CA GLU A 57 9.11 5.04 0.00
C GLU A 57 7.62 5.12 -0.36
N LEU A 58 7.22 6.02 -1.23
CA LEU A 58 5.83 6.10 -1.69
C LEU A 58 5.42 4.92 -2.60
N PHE A 59 6.38 4.19 -3.19
CA PHE A 59 6.08 2.93 -3.88
C PHE A 59 5.69 1.83 -2.90
N TYR A 60 6.12 1.88 -1.65
CA TYR A 60 5.72 0.93 -0.60
C TYR A 60 4.39 1.30 0.07
N LEU A 61 3.87 2.50 -0.17
CA LEU A 61 2.64 2.97 0.46
C LEU A 61 1.44 2.02 0.23
N PRO A 62 1.20 1.45 -0.97
CA PRO A 62 0.07 0.55 -1.18
C PRO A 62 0.08 -0.67 -0.26
N ILE A 63 1.25 -1.27 0.02
CA ILE A 63 1.33 -2.45 0.87
C ILE A 63 1.18 -2.09 2.35
N TRP A 64 1.70 -0.96 2.82
CA TRP A 64 1.46 -0.47 4.16
C TRP A 64 -0.02 -0.18 4.40
N LEU A 65 -0.69 0.48 3.44
CA LEU A 65 -2.12 0.77 3.52
C LEU A 65 -2.98 -0.51 3.45
N THR A 66 -2.58 -1.49 2.63
CA THR A 66 -3.22 -2.82 2.61
C THR A 66 -3.14 -3.47 3.99
N SER A 67 -1.98 -3.45 4.61
CA SER A 67 -1.77 -4.04 5.93
C SER A 67 -2.60 -3.33 7.00
N ILE A 68 -2.62 -2.00 7.02
CA ILE A 68 -3.46 -1.21 7.93
C ILE A 68 -4.94 -1.54 7.72
N GLY A 69 -5.39 -1.63 6.46
CA GLY A 69 -6.74 -2.01 6.10
C GLY A 69 -7.10 -3.43 6.55
N LEU A 70 -6.19 -4.40 6.39
CA LEU A 70 -6.36 -5.76 6.91
C LEU A 70 -6.44 -5.79 8.44
N GLY A 71 -5.62 -4.99 9.14
CA GLY A 71 -5.73 -4.81 10.59
C GLY A 71 -7.12 -4.31 11.00
N LEU A 72 -7.64 -3.30 10.29
CA LEU A 72 -8.99 -2.77 10.53
C LEU A 72 -10.09 -3.82 10.27
N MET A 73 -9.95 -4.61 9.19
CA MET A 73 -10.88 -5.72 8.89
C MET A 73 -10.78 -6.83 9.93
N ALA A 74 -9.58 -7.21 10.38
CA ALA A 74 -9.35 -8.18 11.45
C ALA A 74 -10.06 -7.76 12.74
N GLY A 75 -10.05 -6.46 13.06
CA GLY A 75 -10.76 -5.90 14.22
C GLY A 75 -12.27 -6.16 14.20
N ARG A 76 -12.87 -6.35 13.02
CA ARG A 76 -14.30 -6.62 12.83
C ARG A 76 -14.66 -8.12 12.85
N ILE A 77 -13.68 -9.00 12.71
CA ILE A 77 -13.89 -10.45 12.74
C ILE A 77 -14.13 -10.90 14.19
N GLN A 78 -15.22 -11.62 14.42
CA GLN A 78 -15.55 -12.15 15.75
C GLN A 78 -14.85 -13.49 16.02
N ALA A 79 -14.75 -14.34 15.00
CA ALA A 79 -14.11 -15.65 15.11
C ALA A 79 -12.58 -15.48 15.27
N TRP A 80 -12.09 -15.79 16.47
CA TRP A 80 -10.68 -15.60 16.84
C TRP A 80 -9.67 -16.24 15.85
N PRO A 81 -9.87 -17.49 15.37
CA PRO A 81 -8.93 -18.09 14.43
C PRO A 81 -8.80 -17.27 13.13
N TRP A 82 -9.92 -16.85 12.54
CA TRP A 82 -9.91 -16.03 11.32
C TRP A 82 -9.31 -14.64 11.53
N LYS A 83 -9.54 -14.05 12.71
CA LYS A 83 -8.90 -12.79 13.08
C LYS A 83 -7.38 -12.93 13.10
N LEU A 84 -6.85 -14.01 13.69
CA LEU A 84 -5.41 -14.27 13.70
C LEU A 84 -4.84 -14.51 12.31
N VAL A 85 -5.56 -15.24 11.45
CA VAL A 85 -5.13 -15.46 10.05
C VAL A 85 -5.00 -14.14 9.31
N VAL A 86 -6.02 -13.27 9.41
CA VAL A 86 -5.99 -11.96 8.72
C VAL A 86 -4.91 -11.04 9.31
N LEU A 87 -4.73 -11.07 10.63
CA LEU A 87 -3.65 -10.31 11.28
C LEU A 87 -2.28 -10.83 10.85
N ALA A 88 -2.06 -12.14 10.84
CA ALA A 88 -0.81 -12.74 10.37
C ALA A 88 -0.51 -12.33 8.92
N LEU A 89 -1.51 -12.39 8.03
CA LEU A 89 -1.36 -11.92 6.65
C LEU A 89 -0.96 -10.42 6.61
N SER A 90 -1.63 -9.59 7.41
CA SER A 90 -1.29 -8.16 7.53
C SER A 90 0.17 -7.97 7.95
N LEU A 91 0.64 -8.72 8.97
CA LEU A 91 2.01 -8.63 9.48
C LEU A 91 3.04 -9.11 8.46
N VAL A 92 2.75 -10.17 7.72
CA VAL A 92 3.64 -10.65 6.64
C VAL A 92 3.76 -9.58 5.54
N LEU A 93 2.65 -9.03 5.09
CA LEU A 93 2.64 -8.04 4.02
C LEU A 93 3.34 -6.74 4.42
N VAL A 94 3.15 -6.26 5.65
CA VAL A 94 3.78 -5.00 6.09
C VAL A 94 5.31 -5.08 6.14
N LEU A 95 5.86 -6.27 6.32
CA LEU A 95 7.32 -6.48 6.41
C LEU A 95 8.01 -6.58 5.05
N THR A 96 7.27 -6.72 3.95
CA THR A 96 7.86 -6.91 2.60
C THR A 96 8.82 -5.79 2.16
N PRO A 97 8.62 -4.50 2.48
CA PRO A 97 9.53 -3.43 2.07
C PRO A 97 10.84 -3.37 2.87
N LEU A 98 10.98 -4.19 3.90
CA LEU A 98 12.22 -4.18 4.69
C LEU A 98 13.37 -4.82 3.92
N PRO A 99 14.61 -4.31 4.09
CA PRO A 99 15.77 -4.91 3.48
C PRO A 99 15.99 -6.34 3.99
N LYS A 100 16.64 -7.14 3.18
CA LYS A 100 16.97 -8.53 3.53
C LYS A 100 18.06 -8.57 4.61
N TYR A 101 18.20 -9.72 5.27
CA TYR A 101 19.32 -9.98 6.16
C TYR A 101 20.64 -9.96 5.35
N PRO A 102 21.75 -9.37 5.85
CA PRO A 102 21.94 -8.80 7.20
C PRO A 102 21.55 -7.31 7.37
N GLU A 103 21.25 -6.57 6.31
CA GLU A 103 20.99 -5.13 6.33
C GLU A 103 19.79 -4.76 7.23
N LEU A 104 18.86 -5.71 7.42
CA LEU A 104 17.72 -5.55 8.32
C LEU A 104 18.13 -5.16 9.75
N LEU A 105 19.28 -5.66 10.23
CA LEU A 105 19.75 -5.44 11.60
C LEU A 105 20.24 -4.00 11.83
N SER A 106 20.66 -3.31 10.77
CA SER A 106 21.16 -1.93 10.80
C SER A 106 20.18 -0.90 10.18
N ALA A 107 19.12 -1.40 9.51
CA ALA A 107 18.20 -0.58 8.71
C ALA A 107 17.63 0.66 9.44
N TYR A 108 17.40 0.57 10.75
CA TYR A 108 16.89 1.69 11.54
C TYR A 108 17.90 2.85 11.73
N ARG A 109 19.18 2.61 11.46
CA ARG A 109 20.28 3.59 11.57
C ARG A 109 20.74 4.09 10.21
N GLU A 110 20.67 3.25 9.19
CA GLU A 110 21.18 3.58 7.86
C GLU A 110 20.29 4.62 7.17
N PRO A 111 20.85 5.74 6.71
CA PRO A 111 20.06 6.80 6.07
C PRO A 111 19.19 6.31 4.93
N GLU A 112 19.67 5.30 4.18
CA GLU A 112 18.97 4.72 3.04
C GLU A 112 17.70 3.99 3.44
N PHE A 113 17.69 3.24 4.55
CA PHE A 113 16.57 2.38 4.96
C PHE A 113 15.77 2.94 6.13
N ARG A 114 16.30 3.97 6.82
CA ARG A 114 15.70 4.48 8.05
C ARG A 114 14.24 4.89 7.94
N LEU A 115 13.89 5.60 6.86
CA LEU A 115 12.51 6.02 6.65
C LEU A 115 11.59 4.83 6.38
N THR A 116 12.00 3.92 5.50
CA THR A 116 11.27 2.68 5.20
C THR A 116 11.08 1.85 6.45
N PHE A 117 12.13 1.69 7.27
CA PHE A 117 12.06 0.94 8.53
C PHE A 117 11.02 1.53 9.48
N TRP A 118 11.11 2.83 9.78
CA TRP A 118 10.20 3.45 10.74
C TRP A 118 8.76 3.54 10.21
N ALA A 119 8.55 3.77 8.92
CA ALA A 119 7.23 3.73 8.32
C ALA A 119 6.62 2.33 8.38
N THR A 120 7.42 1.28 8.13
CA THR A 120 6.99 -0.12 8.27
C THR A 120 6.62 -0.44 9.72
N MET A 121 7.44 -0.03 10.69
CA MET A 121 7.13 -0.23 12.12
C MET A 121 5.86 0.51 12.54
N ALA A 122 5.67 1.74 12.08
CA ALA A 122 4.43 2.49 12.34
C ALA A 122 3.20 1.80 11.74
N ALA A 123 3.28 1.34 10.49
CA ALA A 123 2.20 0.60 9.84
C ALA A 123 1.89 -0.74 10.55
N LEU A 124 2.93 -1.46 11.00
CA LEU A 124 2.81 -2.69 11.77
C LEU A 124 2.07 -2.45 13.09
N ILE A 125 2.55 -1.48 13.88
CA ILE A 125 1.93 -1.13 15.16
C ILE A 125 0.47 -0.71 14.95
N LEU A 126 0.20 0.13 13.95
CA LEU A 126 -1.15 0.58 13.65
C LEU A 126 -2.05 -0.60 13.24
N SER A 127 -1.56 -1.53 12.42
CA SER A 127 -2.30 -2.74 12.03
C SER A 127 -2.67 -3.59 13.24
N VAL A 128 -1.75 -3.79 14.17
CA VAL A 128 -2.00 -4.52 15.42
C VAL A 128 -3.04 -3.80 16.28
N ILE A 129 -2.87 -2.48 16.50
CA ILE A 129 -3.83 -1.69 17.27
C ILE A 129 -5.23 -1.79 16.65
N LEU A 130 -5.36 -1.64 15.34
CA LEU A 130 -6.65 -1.73 14.65
C LEU A 130 -7.25 -3.13 14.72
N ALA A 131 -6.44 -4.19 14.69
CA ALA A 131 -6.92 -5.56 14.83
C ALA A 131 -7.55 -5.82 16.22
N PHE A 132 -7.02 -5.23 17.27
CA PHE A 132 -7.56 -5.43 18.62
C PHE A 132 -8.64 -4.40 19.02
N PHE A 133 -8.48 -3.17 18.58
CA PHE A 133 -9.34 -2.06 19.01
C PHE A 133 -10.28 -1.55 17.91
N GLY A 134 -10.09 -1.95 16.64
CA GLY A 134 -10.88 -1.47 15.50
C GLY A 134 -12.39 -1.68 15.64
N ARG A 135 -12.83 -2.71 16.39
CA ARG A 135 -14.24 -2.93 16.68
C ARG A 135 -14.86 -1.82 17.56
N ARG A 136 -14.05 -1.15 18.38
CA ARG A 136 -14.48 -0.07 19.27
C ARG A 136 -14.51 1.29 18.58
N LEU A 137 -13.97 1.37 17.37
CA LEU A 137 -13.97 2.62 16.62
C LEU A 137 -15.41 3.01 16.25
N PRO A 138 -15.76 4.29 16.42
CA PRO A 138 -17.00 4.82 15.86
C PRO A 138 -17.04 4.59 14.35
N ASP A 139 -18.22 4.26 13.81
CA ASP A 139 -18.39 4.01 12.37
C ASP A 139 -17.94 5.20 11.49
N ARG A 140 -18.04 6.43 12.01
CA ARG A 140 -17.55 7.63 11.33
C ARG A 140 -16.03 7.62 11.17
N VAL A 141 -15.31 7.22 12.22
CA VAL A 141 -13.84 7.13 12.19
C VAL A 141 -13.42 6.03 11.22
N GLU A 142 -14.09 4.87 11.27
CA GLU A 142 -13.84 3.78 10.31
C GLU A 142 -14.06 4.25 8.86
N ALA A 143 -15.17 4.94 8.59
CA ALA A 143 -15.46 5.45 7.25
C ALA A 143 -14.38 6.44 6.76
N ILE A 144 -13.93 7.36 7.62
CA ILE A 144 -12.84 8.30 7.32
C ILE A 144 -11.54 7.54 7.05
N LEU A 145 -11.20 6.54 7.85
CA LEU A 145 -10.00 5.73 7.63
C LEU A 145 -10.02 5.06 6.25
N TRP A 146 -11.18 4.51 5.81
CA TRP A 146 -11.29 3.92 4.48
C TRP A 146 -11.16 4.96 3.36
N ILE A 147 -11.68 6.17 3.55
CA ILE A 147 -11.46 7.26 2.59
C ILE A 147 -9.98 7.60 2.50
N VAL A 148 -9.30 7.74 3.63
CA VAL A 148 -7.87 8.08 3.67
C VAL A 148 -7.01 6.97 3.06
N ILE A 149 -7.21 5.70 3.48
CA ILE A 149 -6.49 4.54 2.94
C ILE A 149 -6.68 4.47 1.42
N GLY A 150 -7.93 4.54 0.96
CA GLY A 150 -8.26 4.42 -0.46
C GLY A 150 -7.70 5.57 -1.29
N SER A 151 -7.88 6.81 -0.85
CA SER A 151 -7.38 7.99 -1.57
C SER A 151 -5.85 8.02 -1.61
N ALA A 152 -5.19 7.68 -0.50
CA ALA A 152 -3.74 7.63 -0.45
C ALA A 152 -3.17 6.55 -1.39
N ALA A 153 -3.78 5.35 -1.42
CA ALA A 153 -3.36 4.28 -2.32
C ALA A 153 -3.57 4.66 -3.80
N ALA A 154 -4.72 5.28 -4.12
CA ALA A 154 -5.04 5.66 -5.49
C ALA A 154 -4.19 6.81 -6.05
N LEU A 155 -3.68 7.70 -5.19
CA LEU A 155 -3.04 8.93 -5.62
C LEU A 155 -1.52 8.90 -5.52
N PHE A 156 -0.96 8.57 -4.35
CA PHE A 156 0.46 8.85 -4.09
C PHE A 156 1.41 7.95 -4.88
N ALA A 157 1.25 6.63 -4.84
CA ALA A 157 2.16 5.74 -5.53
C ALA A 157 2.04 5.85 -7.06
N PRO A 158 0.83 5.89 -7.68
CA PRO A 158 0.69 6.14 -9.11
C PRO A 158 1.20 7.52 -9.54
N TRP A 159 1.05 8.55 -8.68
CA TRP A 159 1.61 9.86 -8.95
C TRP A 159 3.14 9.83 -8.99
N MET A 160 3.79 9.15 -8.02
CA MET A 160 5.25 8.97 -8.05
C MET A 160 5.70 8.18 -9.28
N PHE A 161 4.98 7.12 -9.63
CA PHE A 161 5.23 6.35 -10.85
C PHE A 161 5.17 7.24 -12.09
N GLY A 162 4.12 8.04 -12.24
CA GLY A 162 3.99 9.00 -13.34
C GLY A 162 5.15 10.01 -13.44
N ARG A 163 5.72 10.40 -12.29
CA ARG A 163 6.90 11.28 -12.23
C ARG A 163 8.19 10.57 -12.67
N ALA A 164 8.32 9.29 -12.38
CA ALA A 164 9.48 8.48 -12.78
C ALA A 164 9.42 8.00 -14.23
N MET A 165 8.21 7.93 -14.81
CA MET A 165 7.97 7.39 -16.15
C MET A 165 8.89 7.95 -17.25
N PRO A 166 9.08 9.26 -17.39
CA PRO A 166 9.90 9.80 -18.50
C PRO A 166 11.35 9.30 -18.44
N ASP A 167 11.92 9.15 -17.25
CA ASP A 167 13.30 8.68 -17.10
C ASP A 167 13.41 7.17 -17.29
N ILE A 168 12.38 6.42 -16.90
CA ILE A 168 12.29 4.98 -17.16
C ILE A 168 12.16 4.74 -18.67
N ASP A 169 11.30 5.49 -19.37
CA ASP A 169 11.05 5.31 -20.81
C ASP A 169 12.27 5.64 -21.67
N ARG A 170 13.09 6.61 -21.26
CA ARG A 170 14.36 6.92 -21.93
C ARG A 170 15.34 5.75 -21.93
N LEU A 171 15.28 4.89 -20.92
CA LEU A 171 16.18 3.75 -20.77
C LEU A 171 15.58 2.46 -21.31
N TYR A 172 14.26 2.30 -21.20
CA TYR A 172 13.53 1.07 -21.51
C TYR A 172 12.19 1.41 -22.16
N HIS A 173 12.00 1.06 -23.42
CA HIS A 173 10.67 1.17 -24.05
C HIS A 173 9.71 0.18 -23.37
N TYR A 174 8.82 0.68 -22.52
CA TYR A 174 7.90 -0.13 -21.72
C TYR A 174 6.44 0.24 -21.94
N SER A 175 5.56 -0.59 -21.42
CA SER A 175 4.13 -0.29 -21.29
C SER A 175 3.72 -0.29 -19.82
N ILE A 176 2.64 0.43 -19.51
CA ILE A 176 2.07 0.46 -18.16
C ILE A 176 1.51 -0.93 -17.84
N GLY A 177 1.98 -1.50 -16.75
CA GLY A 177 1.51 -2.80 -16.26
C GLY A 177 0.20 -2.69 -15.48
N TRP A 178 -0.49 -3.82 -15.35
CA TRP A 178 -1.78 -3.89 -14.65
C TRP A 178 -1.67 -3.60 -13.13
N GLY A 179 -0.50 -3.73 -12.53
CA GLY A 179 -0.29 -3.53 -11.09
C GLY A 179 -0.67 -2.12 -10.64
N SER A 180 -0.19 -1.08 -11.35
CA SER A 180 -0.54 0.30 -11.03
C SER A 180 -2.04 0.58 -11.19
N VAL A 181 -2.65 0.04 -12.23
CA VAL A 181 -4.11 0.17 -12.49
C VAL A 181 -4.92 -0.50 -11.37
N ALA A 182 -4.51 -1.70 -10.94
CA ALA A 182 -5.18 -2.41 -9.86
C ALA A 182 -5.11 -1.65 -8.53
N VAL A 183 -3.95 -1.03 -8.20
CA VAL A 183 -3.81 -0.18 -7.01
C VAL A 183 -4.76 1.01 -7.08
N VAL A 184 -4.85 1.70 -8.21
CA VAL A 184 -5.78 2.83 -8.39
C VAL A 184 -7.22 2.38 -8.22
N LEU A 185 -7.65 1.31 -8.90
CA LEU A 185 -9.02 0.81 -8.83
C LEU A 185 -9.39 0.35 -7.41
N GLY A 186 -8.49 -0.39 -6.75
CA GLY A 186 -8.68 -0.82 -5.37
C GLY A 186 -8.77 0.35 -4.40
N GLY A 187 -7.90 1.36 -4.56
CA GLY A 187 -7.92 2.57 -3.77
C GLY A 187 -9.20 3.38 -3.95
N LEU A 188 -9.63 3.62 -5.18
CA LEU A 188 -10.90 4.29 -5.47
C LEU A 188 -12.09 3.52 -4.89
N LEU A 189 -12.11 2.20 -5.02
CA LEU A 189 -13.17 1.37 -4.45
C LEU A 189 -13.22 1.51 -2.92
N ALA A 190 -12.09 1.47 -2.23
CA ALA A 190 -12.02 1.65 -0.78
C ALA A 190 -12.52 3.04 -0.35
N ALA A 191 -12.09 4.10 -1.04
CA ALA A 191 -12.51 5.47 -0.77
C ALA A 191 -14.01 5.67 -1.00
N LEU A 192 -14.57 5.14 -2.10
CA LEU A 192 -16.00 5.19 -2.40
C LEU A 192 -16.83 4.47 -1.33
N ILE A 193 -16.41 3.28 -0.90
CA ILE A 193 -17.09 2.54 0.17
C ILE A 193 -17.05 3.32 1.47
N GLY A 194 -15.90 3.90 1.83
CA GLY A 194 -15.78 4.78 2.98
C GLY A 194 -16.75 5.95 2.92
N GLY A 195 -16.85 6.63 1.77
CA GLY A 195 -17.81 7.70 1.53
C GLY A 195 -19.27 7.26 1.68
N MET A 196 -19.62 6.10 1.11
CA MET A 196 -20.98 5.54 1.25
C MET A 196 -21.33 5.19 2.70
N LEU A 197 -20.39 4.66 3.47
CA LEU A 197 -20.57 4.37 4.90
C LEU A 197 -20.84 5.66 5.69
N LEU A 198 -20.12 6.73 5.36
CA LEU A 198 -20.29 8.04 6.00
C LEU A 198 -21.67 8.65 5.71
N ILE A 199 -22.11 8.63 4.44
CA ILE A 199 -23.42 9.18 4.00
C ILE A 199 -24.58 8.40 4.61
N LYS A 200 -24.51 7.06 4.59
CA LYS A 200 -25.57 6.20 5.13
C LYS A 200 -25.86 6.50 6.60
N ARG A 201 -24.85 6.83 7.37
CA ARG A 201 -24.99 7.18 8.77
C ARG A 201 -25.67 8.54 8.98
N ASN A 202 -25.28 9.55 8.19
CA ASN A 202 -25.87 10.90 8.31
C ASN A 202 -27.37 10.93 8.00
N ARG A 203 -27.90 9.88 7.34
CA ARG A 203 -29.35 9.72 7.09
C ARG A 203 -30.07 8.96 8.20
N ALA A 204 -29.36 8.35 9.12
CA ALA A 204 -29.90 7.53 10.21
C ALA A 204 -29.85 8.24 11.59
N SER A 205 -29.16 9.39 11.65
CA SER A 205 -29.15 10.34 12.79
C SER A 205 -30.17 11.45 12.61
#